data_77359a77fefe34f39cf48d611f9cfbb3
#
_entry.id   77359a77fefe34f39cf48d611f9cfbb3
#
_cell.length_a   1.000
_cell.length_b   1.000
_cell.length_c   1.000
_cell.angle_alpha   90.00
_cell.angle_beta   90.00
_cell.angle_gamma   90.00
#
_symmetry.space_group_name_H-M   'P 1'
#
loop_
_entity.id
_entity.type
_entity.pdbx_description
1 polymer ?
#
loop_
_entity_poly.entity_id
_entity_poly.type
_entity_poly.pdbx_seq_one_letter_code
_entity_poly.pdbx_strand_id
1 'polypeptide(L)'
;MVKQEFTIERIGAAKIDNPIRMSSVHGDGSADYVEDTDKIYLNIDHDEADGSKDQEDVLELAGPRKKIYFNPAHVHAAICTCGGICPGLNNVIRSVVRCFWYRYGVRRITGIPFGYLGLLENSPWPMIDL
;
A
#
# COMPACT_ATOMS: atom_id res chain seq x y z
N MET A 1 30.34 4.73 7.98
CA MET A 1 28.98 4.15 7.97
C MET A 1 28.59 3.86 6.54
N VAL A 2 28.05 2.69 6.25
CA VAL A 2 27.53 2.38 4.90
C VAL A 2 26.22 3.16 4.77
N LYS A 3 26.15 4.07 3.81
CA LYS A 3 24.95 4.84 3.53
C LYS A 3 23.90 3.86 3.00
N GLN A 4 22.82 3.67 3.74
CA GLN A 4 21.73 2.80 3.33
C GLN A 4 20.84 3.58 2.39
N GLU A 5 20.83 3.20 1.12
CA GLU A 5 19.99 3.84 0.11
C GLU A 5 18.61 3.16 0.13
N PHE A 6 17.58 3.90 0.57
CA PHE A 6 16.19 3.43 0.60
C PHE A 6 15.49 3.75 -0.72
N THR A 7 15.90 3.06 -1.77
CA THR A 7 15.27 3.22 -3.10
C THR A 7 14.21 2.15 -3.29
N ILE A 8 12.98 2.59 -3.64
CA ILE A 8 11.87 1.67 -3.97
C ILE A 8 11.97 1.29 -5.44
N GLU A 9 12.10 -0.02 -5.71
CA GLU A 9 12.05 -0.55 -7.06
C GLU A 9 10.64 -0.37 -7.65
N ARG A 10 10.57 0.15 -8.87
CA ARG A 10 9.33 0.41 -9.59
C ARG A 10 9.08 -0.65 -10.65
N ILE A 11 7.83 -1.12 -10.76
CA ILE A 11 7.40 -2.07 -11.81
C ILE A 11 7.13 -1.38 -13.17
N GLY A 12 7.58 -0.15 -13.31
CA GLY A 12 7.40 0.66 -14.52
C GLY A 12 6.75 2.00 -14.21
N ALA A 13 6.13 2.61 -15.21
CA ALA A 13 5.43 3.89 -15.06
C ALA A 13 3.95 3.67 -14.76
N ALA A 14 3.43 4.31 -13.72
CA ALA A 14 2.00 4.35 -13.43
C ALA A 14 1.29 5.24 -14.47
N LYS A 15 0.33 4.68 -15.21
CA LYS A 15 -0.34 5.35 -16.33
C LYS A 15 -1.85 5.47 -16.16
N ILE A 16 -2.43 4.67 -15.29
CA ILE A 16 -3.88 4.58 -15.08
C ILE A 16 -4.29 5.64 -14.05
N ASP A 17 -5.33 6.41 -14.35
CA ASP A 17 -5.88 7.35 -13.37
C ASP A 17 -6.45 6.61 -12.16
N ASN A 18 -6.13 7.11 -10.97
CA ASN A 18 -6.68 6.55 -9.75
C ASN A 18 -8.19 6.82 -9.71
N PRO A 19 -9.05 5.81 -9.60
CA PRO A 19 -10.50 6.01 -9.54
C PRO A 19 -10.96 6.69 -8.24
N ILE A 20 -10.14 6.67 -7.19
CA ILE A 20 -10.40 7.45 -5.98
C ILE A 20 -10.08 8.92 -6.29
N ARG A 21 -11.09 9.77 -6.20
CA ARG A 21 -10.92 11.21 -6.40
C ARG A 21 -10.49 11.86 -5.09
N MET A 22 -9.31 12.44 -5.10
CA MET A 22 -8.73 13.19 -3.98
C MET A 22 -8.29 14.55 -4.48
N SER A 23 -7.98 15.47 -3.58
CA SER A 23 -7.49 16.78 -3.94
C SER A 23 -6.07 16.70 -4.53
N SER A 24 -5.78 17.65 -5.42
CA SER A 24 -4.42 17.93 -5.90
C SER A 24 -3.87 19.22 -5.30
N VAL A 25 -4.61 19.82 -4.35
CA VAL A 25 -4.25 21.09 -3.72
C VAL A 25 -3.99 20.84 -2.24
N HIS A 26 -2.73 20.92 -1.84
CA HIS A 26 -2.36 20.75 -0.44
C HIS A 26 -2.99 21.83 0.46
N GLY A 27 -3.54 21.39 1.58
CA GLY A 27 -4.08 22.29 2.61
C GLY A 27 -5.48 22.85 2.35
N ASP A 28 -6.21 22.31 1.38
CA ASP A 28 -7.60 22.72 1.12
C ASP A 28 -8.62 22.06 2.06
N GLY A 29 -8.15 21.30 3.05
CA GLY A 29 -8.99 20.57 4.02
C GLY A 29 -9.54 19.24 3.49
N SER A 30 -9.24 18.89 2.26
CA SER A 30 -9.59 17.60 1.64
C SER A 30 -8.41 16.62 1.76
N ALA A 31 -8.68 15.34 1.56
CA ALA A 31 -7.60 14.36 1.49
C ALA A 31 -6.84 14.47 0.17
N ASP A 32 -5.52 14.60 0.26
CA ASP A 32 -4.64 14.86 -0.87
C ASP A 32 -4.01 13.58 -1.43
N TYR A 33 -3.63 13.64 -2.71
CA TYR A 33 -2.68 12.69 -3.27
C TYR A 33 -1.28 12.96 -2.74
N VAL A 34 -0.51 11.90 -2.60
CA VAL A 34 0.91 11.97 -2.29
C VAL A 34 1.70 11.90 -3.59
N GLU A 35 2.66 12.81 -3.78
CA GLU A 35 3.53 12.80 -4.95
C GLU A 35 4.74 11.87 -4.74
N ASP A 36 5.34 11.40 -5.82
CA ASP A 36 6.52 10.52 -5.74
C ASP A 36 7.76 11.23 -5.17
N THR A 37 7.73 12.54 -5.15
CA THR A 37 8.78 13.40 -4.57
C THR A 37 8.63 13.63 -3.09
N ASP A 38 7.45 13.32 -2.52
CA ASP A 38 7.18 13.54 -1.11
C ASP A 38 7.98 12.54 -0.26
N LYS A 39 8.68 13.05 0.71
CA LYS A 39 9.59 12.30 1.57
C LYS A 39 9.22 12.49 3.04
N ILE A 40 9.55 11.50 3.83
CA ILE A 40 9.48 11.54 5.28
C ILE A 40 10.86 11.20 5.84
N TYR A 41 11.26 11.89 6.91
CA TYR A 41 12.50 11.58 7.60
C TYR A 41 12.38 10.25 8.34
N LEU A 42 13.45 9.45 8.27
CA LEU A 42 13.51 8.19 9.00
C LEU A 42 13.66 8.45 10.49
N ASN A 43 14.41 9.48 10.86
CA ASN A 43 14.67 9.87 12.24
C ASN A 43 14.04 11.24 12.51
N ILE A 44 13.15 11.31 13.49
CA ILE A 44 12.49 12.55 13.92
C ILE A 44 13.17 13.15 15.17
N ASP A 45 14.08 12.43 15.82
CA ASP A 45 14.83 12.93 16.96
C ASP A 45 15.94 13.85 16.45
N HIS A 46 15.90 15.11 16.87
CA HIS A 46 16.88 16.13 16.55
C HIS A 46 17.77 16.36 17.77
N ASP A 47 19.01 15.85 17.74
CA ASP A 47 20.02 16.18 18.73
C ASP A 47 20.72 17.47 18.30
N GLU A 48 20.46 18.57 19.04
CA GLU A 48 21.12 19.85 18.81
C GLU A 48 22.66 19.82 19.04
N ALA A 49 23.15 18.77 19.73
CA ALA A 49 24.57 18.62 20.08
C ALA A 49 25.43 18.09 18.92
N ASP A 50 24.83 17.43 17.94
CA ASP A 50 25.55 16.92 16.78
C ASP A 50 25.31 17.84 15.57
N GLY A 51 26.23 18.81 15.41
CA GLY A 51 26.19 19.77 14.32
C GLY A 51 26.35 19.16 12.89
N SER A 52 26.24 17.86 12.75
CA SER A 52 26.22 17.16 11.47
C SER A 52 24.81 17.25 10.89
N LYS A 53 24.58 18.24 10.04
CA LYS A 53 23.52 18.21 9.03
C LYS A 53 23.87 17.16 7.95
N ASP A 54 24.31 15.99 8.37
CA ASP A 54 24.58 14.91 7.47
C ASP A 54 23.24 14.34 7.03
N GLN A 55 22.95 14.62 5.79
CA GLN A 55 22.01 14.02 4.87
C GLN A 55 21.09 12.99 5.57
N GLU A 56 20.02 13.53 6.16
CA GLU A 56 18.99 12.78 6.87
C GLU A 56 18.48 11.66 5.97
N ASP A 57 18.49 10.44 6.45
CA ASP A 57 17.91 9.32 5.75
C ASP A 57 16.42 9.58 5.56
N VAL A 58 15.99 9.61 4.30
CA VAL A 58 14.59 9.89 3.94
C VAL A 58 13.97 8.68 3.26
N LEU A 59 12.71 8.44 3.58
CA LEU A 59 11.86 7.44 2.95
C LEU A 59 10.85 8.11 2.03
N GLU A 60 10.36 7.39 1.04
CA GLU A 60 9.22 7.83 0.25
C GLU A 60 7.96 7.85 1.12
N LEU A 61 7.22 8.94 1.07
CA LEU A 61 5.96 9.05 1.80
C LEU A 61 4.93 8.08 1.23
N ALA A 62 4.39 7.22 2.09
CA ALA A 62 3.31 6.30 1.72
C ALA A 62 1.99 7.06 1.57
N GLY A 63 1.20 6.68 0.57
CA GLY A 63 -0.12 7.26 0.37
C GLY A 63 -0.66 7.03 -1.04
N PRO A 64 -1.89 7.49 -1.30
CA PRO A 64 -2.51 7.33 -2.60
C PRO A 64 -1.82 8.21 -3.65
N ARG A 65 -1.55 7.64 -4.81
CA ARG A 65 -0.99 8.35 -5.96
C ARG A 65 -2.08 8.68 -6.96
N LYS A 66 -1.93 9.79 -7.69
CA LYS A 66 -2.85 10.22 -8.75
C LYS A 66 -2.90 9.22 -9.91
N LYS A 67 -1.77 8.56 -10.18
CA LYS A 67 -1.65 7.49 -11.17
C LYS A 67 -1.32 6.17 -10.48
N ILE A 68 -1.91 5.09 -10.98
CA ILE A 68 -1.69 3.73 -10.50
C ILE A 68 -1.21 2.81 -11.63
N TYR A 69 -0.65 1.66 -11.27
CA TYR A 69 -0.05 0.72 -12.23
C TYR A 69 -1.08 -0.18 -12.91
N PHE A 70 -2.07 -0.66 -12.17
CA PHE A 70 -3.01 -1.67 -12.64
C PHE A 70 -4.37 -1.06 -12.93
N ASN A 71 -4.98 -1.45 -14.06
CA ASN A 71 -6.35 -1.08 -14.36
C ASN A 71 -7.31 -1.91 -13.47
N PRO A 72 -8.05 -1.27 -12.55
CA PRO A 72 -8.92 -1.99 -11.61
C PRO A 72 -9.97 -2.87 -12.26
N ALA A 73 -10.43 -2.53 -13.47
CA ALA A 73 -11.40 -3.32 -14.21
C ALA A 73 -10.87 -4.72 -14.63
N HIS A 74 -9.54 -4.85 -14.74
CA HIS A 74 -8.88 -6.10 -15.13
C HIS A 74 -8.16 -6.81 -13.98
N VAL A 75 -8.17 -6.21 -12.79
CA VAL A 75 -7.50 -6.77 -11.61
C VAL A 75 -8.32 -7.93 -11.04
N HIS A 76 -7.62 -9.00 -10.69
CA HIS A 76 -8.09 -10.01 -9.76
C HIS A 76 -7.24 -9.89 -8.50
N ALA A 77 -7.84 -9.40 -7.42
CA ALA A 77 -7.17 -9.23 -6.14
C ALA A 77 -7.30 -10.50 -5.30
N ALA A 78 -6.23 -10.88 -4.61
CA ALA A 78 -6.25 -11.97 -3.66
C ALA A 78 -5.81 -11.49 -2.28
N ILE A 79 -6.48 -11.92 -1.24
CA ILE A 79 -6.16 -11.58 0.14
C ILE A 79 -5.70 -12.86 0.84
N CYS A 80 -4.46 -12.85 1.29
CA CYS A 80 -3.85 -13.92 2.05
C CYS A 80 -3.42 -13.38 3.41
N THR A 81 -3.78 -14.07 4.49
CA THR A 81 -3.36 -13.71 5.84
C THR A 81 -2.45 -14.78 6.40
N CYS A 82 -1.30 -14.37 6.91
CA CYS A 82 -0.29 -15.26 7.50
C CYS A 82 0.06 -14.78 8.91
N GLY A 83 0.37 -15.73 9.79
CA GLY A 83 0.76 -15.45 11.16
C GLY A 83 -0.27 -15.91 12.19
N GLY A 84 -0.13 -15.43 13.43
CA GLY A 84 -0.99 -15.79 14.54
C GLY A 84 -2.32 -15.02 14.56
N ILE A 85 -3.13 -15.31 15.58
CA ILE A 85 -4.38 -14.61 15.80
C ILE A 85 -4.10 -13.15 16.17
N CYS A 86 -4.67 -12.24 15.39
CA CYS A 86 -4.58 -10.80 15.64
C CYS A 86 -6.00 -10.22 15.81
N PRO A 87 -6.30 -9.55 16.91
CA PRO A 87 -7.57 -8.85 17.09
C PRO A 87 -7.77 -7.81 15.98
N GLY A 88 -8.97 -7.78 15.41
CA GLY A 88 -9.31 -6.82 14.35
C GLY A 88 -8.98 -7.25 12.93
N LEU A 89 -8.34 -8.40 12.70
CA LEU A 89 -8.01 -8.90 11.37
C LEU A 89 -9.23 -8.97 10.44
N ASN A 90 -10.39 -9.41 10.95
CA ASN A 90 -11.64 -9.45 10.19
C ASN A 90 -12.07 -8.07 9.71
N ASN A 91 -11.87 -7.02 10.51
CA ASN A 91 -12.17 -5.65 10.13
C ASN A 91 -11.21 -5.14 9.05
N VAL A 92 -9.94 -5.54 9.12
CA VAL A 92 -8.94 -5.21 8.08
C VAL A 92 -9.35 -5.84 6.76
N ILE A 93 -9.61 -7.14 6.73
CA ILE A 93 -10.06 -7.86 5.52
C ILE A 93 -11.31 -7.18 4.94
N ARG A 94 -12.34 -6.97 5.78
CA ARG A 94 -13.57 -6.31 5.36
C ARG A 94 -13.32 -4.92 4.77
N SER A 95 -12.46 -4.13 5.40
CA SER A 95 -12.16 -2.77 4.96
C SER A 95 -11.42 -2.76 3.62
N VAL A 96 -10.46 -3.66 3.44
CA VAL A 96 -9.72 -3.82 2.18
C VAL A 96 -10.65 -4.25 1.05
N VAL A 97 -11.49 -5.28 1.28
CA VAL A 97 -12.48 -5.75 0.29
C VAL A 97 -13.43 -4.62 -0.11
N ARG A 98 -13.98 -3.91 0.86
CA ARG A 98 -14.88 -2.78 0.58
C ARG A 98 -14.18 -1.65 -0.17
N CYS A 99 -12.93 -1.37 0.14
CA CYS A 99 -12.14 -0.38 -0.56
C CYS A 99 -11.96 -0.78 -2.03
N PHE A 100 -11.52 -2.00 -2.30
CA PHE A 100 -11.38 -2.51 -3.65
C PHE A 100 -12.70 -2.47 -4.42
N TRP A 101 -13.77 -2.96 -3.81
CA TRP A 101 -15.08 -3.05 -4.45
C TRP A 101 -15.70 -1.68 -4.74
N TYR A 102 -15.80 -0.83 -3.72
CA TYR A 102 -16.56 0.43 -3.83
C TYR A 102 -15.71 1.60 -4.33
N ARG A 103 -14.43 1.64 -3.98
CA ARG A 103 -13.58 2.78 -4.33
C ARG A 103 -12.79 2.56 -5.60
N TYR A 104 -12.24 1.37 -5.78
CA TYR A 104 -11.44 1.04 -6.97
C TYR A 104 -12.24 0.37 -8.08
N GLY A 105 -13.42 -0.19 -7.80
CA GLY A 105 -14.23 -0.92 -8.78
C GLY A 105 -13.69 -2.31 -9.13
N VAL A 106 -12.79 -2.86 -8.33
CA VAL A 106 -12.32 -4.24 -8.49
C VAL A 106 -13.46 -5.20 -8.14
N ARG A 107 -13.81 -6.09 -9.07
CA ARG A 107 -14.96 -6.99 -8.93
C ARG A 107 -14.58 -8.45 -8.72
N ARG A 108 -13.31 -8.78 -8.81
CA ARG A 108 -12.80 -10.13 -8.60
C ARG A 108 -11.85 -10.08 -7.42
N ILE A 109 -12.31 -10.54 -6.27
CA ILE A 109 -11.57 -10.52 -5.01
C ILE A 109 -11.69 -11.90 -4.39
N THR A 110 -10.56 -12.56 -4.12
CA THR A 110 -10.50 -13.92 -3.61
C THR A 110 -9.78 -13.94 -2.26
N GLY A 111 -10.35 -14.65 -1.29
CA GLY A 111 -9.70 -14.99 -0.04
C GLY A 111 -8.93 -16.30 -0.15
N ILE A 112 -7.67 -16.31 0.28
CA ILE A 112 -6.82 -17.49 0.30
C ILE A 112 -6.76 -17.98 1.74
N PRO A 113 -7.40 -19.14 2.05
CA PRO A 113 -7.40 -19.67 3.40
C PRO A 113 -6.05 -20.30 3.78
N PHE A 114 -5.75 -20.37 5.06
CA PHE A 114 -4.54 -20.98 5.61
C PHE A 114 -3.21 -20.42 5.10
N GLY A 115 -3.18 -19.12 4.83
CA GLY A 115 -1.96 -18.45 4.39
C GLY A 115 -1.46 -19.00 3.06
N TYR A 116 -0.14 -19.11 2.91
CA TYR A 116 0.47 -19.60 1.67
C TYR A 116 0.17 -21.08 1.36
N LEU A 117 -0.29 -21.88 2.33
CA LEU A 117 -0.72 -23.26 2.08
C LEU A 117 -1.93 -23.30 1.14
N GLY A 118 -2.78 -22.28 1.18
CA GLY A 118 -3.93 -22.18 0.28
C GLY A 118 -3.56 -21.92 -1.18
N LEU A 119 -2.31 -21.54 -1.47
CA LEU A 119 -1.81 -21.34 -2.84
C LEU A 119 -1.27 -22.61 -3.49
N LEU A 120 -1.14 -23.70 -2.73
CA LEU A 120 -0.66 -24.95 -3.31
C LEU A 120 -1.70 -25.53 -4.28
N GLU A 121 -1.24 -26.08 -5.40
CA GLU A 121 -2.08 -26.63 -6.47
C GLU A 121 -3.04 -27.73 -5.95
N ASN A 122 -2.58 -28.51 -4.96
CA ASN A 122 -3.37 -29.57 -4.32
C ASN A 122 -3.87 -29.17 -2.94
N SER A 123 -4.11 -27.88 -2.69
CA SER A 123 -4.65 -27.42 -1.42
C SER A 123 -6.03 -28.04 -1.15
N PRO A 124 -6.25 -28.67 0.03
CA PRO A 124 -7.57 -29.18 0.37
C PRO A 124 -8.58 -28.07 0.72
N TRP A 125 -8.12 -26.82 0.78
CA TRP A 125 -8.94 -25.65 1.12
C TRP A 125 -9.21 -24.81 -0.12
N PRO A 126 -10.46 -24.79 -0.60
CA PRO A 126 -10.81 -23.97 -1.77
C PRO A 126 -10.67 -22.48 -1.46
N MET A 127 -10.31 -21.73 -2.49
CA MET A 127 -10.35 -20.27 -2.43
C MET A 127 -11.79 -19.78 -2.27
N ILE A 128 -11.98 -18.63 -1.62
CA ILE A 128 -13.28 -18.08 -1.26
C ILE A 128 -13.48 -16.77 -2.01
N ASP A 129 -14.57 -16.62 -2.72
CA ASP A 129 -14.96 -15.33 -3.31
C ASP A 129 -15.45 -14.40 -2.21
N LEU A 130 -14.94 -13.15 -2.21
CA LEU A 130 -15.16 -12.13 -1.17
C LEU A 130 -16.02 -10.98 -1.68
#